data_8ec15091967460d0baeb9f22511bc4c7
#
_entry.id   8ec15091967460d0baeb9f22511bc4c7
#
_cell.length_a   1.000
_cell.length_b   1.000
_cell.length_c   1.000
_cell.angle_alpha   90.00
_cell.angle_beta   90.00
_cell.angle_gamma   90.00
#
_symmetry.space_group_name_H-M   'P 1'
#
loop_
_entity.id
_entity.type
_entity.pdbx_description
1 polymer ?
#
loop_
_entity_poly.entity_id
_entity_poly.type
_entity_poly.pdbx_seq_one_letter_code
_entity_poly.pdbx_strand_id
1 'polypeptide(L)'
;MERGLRGNVGRLRRLQAVTDAALAHLDVEELLRVLLPRIRDILEADTCAVLLLDEETEELVARAAVGIEEEVEAGVRIPVGGGFAGRVAARKQPVILDDVDEAEVLNPILREKGIKSMLGVPLLVAGSVIGVLHVGTLERRRFEADDVDLLQLAADRSAVAIEHARLFEAERRARQRIEHVQAVTDAALAHLEVEELLEVLLPRIRDIFAADTCAVLLRDRQTDELVARAALGIEEEVVAGVRIPMGGGFAGRVAATKRPVIIDDLATAHVLNPILREKGIESMLGVPLLVADDAIGVMHVGSLVRRTFTTDDVELLELVAQRVAIAIERAQLHEQTRQFDQLKLNFVAIASHELRTPATSIYGALMTLVQRLDLPEETREELVMLAYEQSDRMRRLIEQLLDLSRLDSRAIRVAPRPIVLSSVLGGIVTGALPQGPPVEVDVPRDLAVVADPLVLERVVTNLLTNAVRHGAPPIRLSAICKDSSLRVSVEDAGRGVPVDLKDRLFDRFTRAEAGIGSGLGLAIARAYAQAMGGELFYREGSPGARFELIVPQEPTDR
;
A
#
# COMPACT_ATOMS: atom_id res chain seq x y z
N MET A 1 23.09 62.83 -40.57
CA MET A 1 21.83 62.17 -40.20
C MET A 1 21.64 60.80 -40.88
N GLU A 2 21.94 60.57 -42.16
CA GLU A 2 21.79 59.25 -42.80
C GLU A 2 22.75 58.13 -42.38
N ARG A 3 23.96 58.43 -41.87
CA ARG A 3 24.90 57.43 -41.38
C ARG A 3 24.48 56.83 -40.03
N GLY A 4 23.80 57.60 -39.18
CA GLY A 4 23.27 57.10 -37.88
C GLY A 4 22.10 56.15 -38.05
N LEU A 5 21.18 56.45 -39.01
CA LEU A 5 20.03 55.60 -39.29
C LEU A 5 20.43 54.25 -39.90
N ARG A 6 21.47 54.17 -40.74
CA ARG A 6 21.96 52.91 -41.32
C ARG A 6 22.68 52.06 -40.29
N GLY A 7 23.36 52.66 -39.28
CA GLY A 7 23.99 51.98 -38.16
C GLY A 7 22.94 51.32 -37.26
N ASN A 8 21.87 52.02 -36.90
CA ASN A 8 20.80 51.51 -36.03
C ASN A 8 19.97 50.41 -36.69
N VAL A 9 19.67 50.49 -38.01
CA VAL A 9 18.97 49.41 -38.73
C VAL A 9 19.82 48.12 -38.79
N GLY A 10 21.13 48.24 -38.92
CA GLY A 10 22.06 47.09 -38.86
C GLY A 10 22.16 46.45 -37.48
N ARG A 11 22.13 47.26 -36.40
CA ARG A 11 22.11 46.81 -35.00
C ARG A 11 20.77 46.13 -34.63
N LEU A 12 19.64 46.72 -35.10
CA LEU A 12 18.31 46.15 -34.93
C LEU A 12 18.13 44.78 -35.63
N ARG A 13 18.68 44.62 -36.85
CA ARG A 13 18.68 43.33 -37.55
C ARG A 13 19.54 42.26 -36.85
N ARG A 14 20.65 42.64 -36.23
CA ARG A 14 21.47 41.72 -35.41
C ARG A 14 20.77 41.31 -34.11
N LEU A 15 19.95 42.20 -33.53
CA LEU A 15 19.08 41.86 -32.40
C LEU A 15 17.91 40.95 -32.79
N GLN A 16 17.38 41.07 -34.01
CA GLN A 16 16.37 40.13 -34.51
C GLN A 16 16.92 38.70 -34.66
N ALA A 17 18.18 38.52 -34.98
CA ALA A 17 18.85 37.22 -35.00
C ALA A 17 19.04 36.57 -33.60
N VAL A 18 18.85 37.34 -32.52
CA VAL A 18 18.86 36.85 -31.13
C VAL A 18 17.58 36.08 -30.79
N THR A 19 16.50 36.25 -31.56
CA THR A 19 15.17 35.63 -31.31
C THR A 19 14.80 34.55 -32.31
N ASP A 20 15.76 33.97 -33.04
CA ASP A 20 15.45 32.86 -33.95
C ASP A 20 14.87 31.65 -33.23
N ALA A 21 13.92 30.99 -33.88
CA ALA A 21 13.17 29.83 -33.42
C ALA A 21 14.05 28.64 -32.92
N ALA A 22 15.35 28.68 -33.22
CA ALA A 22 16.34 27.72 -32.70
C ALA A 22 16.58 27.82 -31.18
N LEU A 23 16.21 28.95 -30.54
CA LEU A 23 16.42 29.18 -29.11
C LEU A 23 15.23 28.70 -28.26
N ALA A 24 14.12 28.33 -28.86
CA ALA A 24 12.88 27.95 -28.15
C ALA A 24 12.93 26.61 -27.43
N HIS A 25 14.02 25.85 -27.57
CA HIS A 25 14.16 24.50 -27.00
C HIS A 25 15.37 24.34 -26.08
N LEU A 26 16.06 25.45 -25.79
CA LEU A 26 17.21 25.47 -24.86
C LEU A 26 16.72 25.66 -23.44
N ASP A 27 17.46 25.09 -22.46
CA ASP A 27 17.28 25.47 -21.07
C ASP A 27 17.78 26.91 -20.81
N VAL A 28 17.47 27.45 -19.63
CA VAL A 28 17.78 28.85 -19.31
C VAL A 28 19.29 29.12 -19.39
N GLU A 29 20.13 28.18 -18.96
CA GLU A 29 21.59 28.38 -18.94
C GLU A 29 22.19 28.34 -20.34
N GLU A 30 21.74 27.39 -21.17
CA GLU A 30 22.14 27.31 -22.59
C GLU A 30 21.71 28.54 -23.37
N LEU A 31 20.46 29.00 -23.12
CA LEU A 31 19.93 30.21 -23.72
C LEU A 31 20.80 31.44 -23.40
N LEU A 32 21.11 31.65 -22.11
CA LEU A 32 21.94 32.78 -21.67
C LEU A 32 23.36 32.68 -22.21
N ARG A 33 23.96 31.51 -22.30
CA ARG A 33 25.30 31.30 -22.88
C ARG A 33 25.39 31.72 -24.33
N VAL A 34 24.31 31.63 -25.08
CA VAL A 34 24.23 32.07 -26.48
C VAL A 34 23.93 33.58 -26.59
N LEU A 35 23.10 34.12 -25.70
CA LEU A 35 22.62 35.49 -25.75
C LEU A 35 23.68 36.51 -25.28
N LEU A 36 24.35 36.24 -24.13
CA LEU A 36 25.23 37.24 -23.51
C LEU A 36 26.42 37.68 -24.37
N PRO A 37 27.14 36.79 -25.10
CA PRO A 37 28.21 37.22 -25.99
C PRO A 37 27.71 38.15 -27.08
N ARG A 38 26.52 37.89 -27.64
CA ARG A 38 25.92 38.71 -28.69
C ARG A 38 25.54 40.11 -28.19
N ILE A 39 24.97 40.18 -26.96
CA ILE A 39 24.61 41.46 -26.32
C ILE A 39 25.85 42.27 -26.02
N ARG A 40 26.89 41.66 -25.47
CA ARG A 40 28.18 42.27 -25.19
C ARG A 40 28.77 42.89 -26.47
N ASP A 41 28.84 42.11 -27.55
CA ASP A 41 29.43 42.53 -28.83
C ASP A 41 28.63 43.66 -29.51
N ILE A 42 27.29 43.65 -29.42
CA ILE A 42 26.40 44.67 -29.98
C ILE A 42 26.60 46.00 -29.25
N LEU A 43 26.83 45.98 -27.93
CA LEU A 43 27.03 47.15 -27.10
C LEU A 43 28.49 47.56 -27.00
N GLU A 44 29.40 46.85 -27.66
CA GLU A 44 30.83 47.09 -27.61
C GLU A 44 31.31 47.21 -26.16
N ALA A 45 30.81 46.29 -25.28
CA ALA A 45 31.16 46.23 -23.87
C ALA A 45 32.22 45.13 -23.61
N ASP A 46 32.91 45.17 -22.48
CA ASP A 46 33.89 44.16 -22.10
C ASP A 46 33.24 42.99 -21.35
N THR A 47 32.20 43.31 -20.57
CA THR A 47 31.49 42.32 -19.76
C THR A 47 29.99 42.41 -19.97
N CYS A 48 29.30 41.26 -19.81
CA CYS A 48 27.83 41.17 -19.80
C CYS A 48 27.39 40.07 -18.86
N ALA A 49 26.45 40.35 -17.95
CA ALA A 49 25.94 39.35 -17.05
C ALA A 49 24.42 39.48 -16.82
N VAL A 50 23.82 38.35 -16.45
CA VAL A 50 22.42 38.24 -16.05
C VAL A 50 22.36 37.67 -14.63
N LEU A 51 21.63 38.39 -13.78
CA LEU A 51 21.22 37.95 -12.47
C LEU A 51 19.71 37.71 -12.52
N LEU A 52 19.25 36.53 -12.08
CA LEU A 52 17.83 36.21 -12.01
C LEU A 52 17.34 36.31 -10.56
N LEU A 53 16.12 36.78 -10.40
CA LEU A 53 15.48 36.91 -9.09
C LEU A 53 15.09 35.51 -8.59
N ASP A 54 15.54 35.21 -7.38
CA ASP A 54 15.08 34.10 -6.56
C ASP A 54 13.89 34.62 -5.73
N GLU A 55 12.68 34.13 -6.03
CA GLU A 55 11.45 34.61 -5.41
C GLU A 55 11.34 34.22 -3.93
N GLU A 56 12.01 33.13 -3.50
CA GLU A 56 11.98 32.69 -2.11
C GLU A 56 12.86 33.55 -1.20
N THR A 57 14.02 33.95 -1.70
CA THR A 57 15.00 34.72 -0.91
C THR A 57 14.95 36.22 -1.18
N GLU A 58 14.20 36.67 -2.19
CA GLU A 58 14.19 38.06 -2.70
C GLU A 58 15.58 38.56 -3.09
N GLU A 59 16.47 37.68 -3.55
CA GLU A 59 17.82 37.99 -3.97
C GLU A 59 18.02 37.80 -5.47
N LEU A 60 18.82 38.63 -6.09
CA LEU A 60 19.30 38.45 -7.44
C LEU A 60 20.52 37.52 -7.42
N VAL A 61 20.46 36.43 -8.14
CA VAL A 61 21.50 35.40 -8.23
C VAL A 61 22.16 35.45 -9.59
N ALA A 62 23.48 35.56 -9.67
CA ALA A 62 24.21 35.47 -10.93
C ALA A 62 24.01 34.10 -11.59
N ARG A 63 23.50 34.08 -12.83
CA ARG A 63 23.21 32.84 -13.56
C ARG A 63 24.07 32.64 -14.79
N ALA A 64 24.42 33.72 -15.46
CA ALA A 64 25.34 33.66 -16.58
C ALA A 64 26.10 34.97 -16.73
N ALA A 65 27.35 34.87 -17.15
CA ALA A 65 28.23 36.02 -17.38
C ALA A 65 29.20 35.76 -18.53
N VAL A 66 29.65 36.80 -19.17
CA VAL A 66 30.71 36.81 -20.18
C VAL A 66 31.70 37.94 -19.86
N GLY A 67 32.99 37.60 -19.76
CA GLY A 67 34.03 38.53 -19.36
C GLY A 67 34.11 38.77 -17.85
N ILE A 68 33.19 38.20 -17.05
CA ILE A 68 33.10 38.25 -15.60
C ILE A 68 32.46 36.97 -15.06
N GLU A 69 32.92 35.83 -15.53
CA GLU A 69 32.40 34.51 -15.19
C GLU A 69 32.49 34.17 -13.69
N GLU A 70 33.42 34.83 -12.98
CA GLU A 70 33.63 34.70 -11.54
C GLU A 70 32.40 35.09 -10.72
N GLU A 71 31.49 35.94 -11.26
CA GLU A 71 30.21 36.21 -10.59
C GLU A 71 29.34 34.95 -10.42
N VAL A 72 29.33 34.11 -11.45
CA VAL A 72 28.59 32.86 -11.43
C VAL A 72 29.29 31.79 -10.60
N GLU A 73 30.63 31.67 -10.77
CA GLU A 73 31.46 30.71 -10.01
C GLU A 73 31.40 30.95 -8.50
N ALA A 74 31.44 32.24 -8.07
CA ALA A 74 31.33 32.64 -6.67
C ALA A 74 29.88 32.60 -6.13
N GLY A 75 28.88 32.34 -6.99
CA GLY A 75 27.47 32.31 -6.61
C GLY A 75 26.98 33.66 -6.07
N VAL A 76 27.34 34.76 -6.72
CA VAL A 76 27.00 36.12 -6.27
C VAL A 76 25.51 36.28 -6.07
N ARG A 77 25.12 36.75 -4.86
CA ARG A 77 23.74 37.05 -4.46
C ARG A 77 23.66 38.52 -4.03
N ILE A 78 22.66 39.23 -4.53
CA ILE A 78 22.47 40.66 -4.25
C ILE A 78 21.01 40.90 -3.86
N PRO A 79 20.72 41.42 -2.66
CA PRO A 79 19.36 41.70 -2.24
C PRO A 79 18.71 42.78 -3.12
N VAL A 80 17.42 42.68 -3.38
CA VAL A 80 16.67 43.72 -4.07
C VAL A 80 16.77 45.04 -3.32
N GLY A 81 17.15 46.09 -4.03
CA GLY A 81 17.45 47.42 -3.45
C GLY A 81 18.89 47.62 -3.08
N GLY A 82 19.70 46.58 -2.91
CA GLY A 82 21.12 46.67 -2.54
C GLY A 82 22.05 46.76 -3.74
N GLY A 83 23.16 47.48 -3.58
CA GLY A 83 24.19 47.62 -4.60
C GLY A 83 23.68 48.15 -5.95
N PHE A 84 24.39 47.81 -7.04
CA PHE A 84 24.02 48.24 -8.38
C PHE A 84 22.81 47.48 -8.95
N ALA A 85 22.94 46.18 -9.06
CA ALA A 85 21.88 45.33 -9.64
C ALA A 85 20.57 45.36 -8.82
N GLY A 86 20.67 45.34 -7.48
CA GLY A 86 19.50 45.45 -6.61
C GLY A 86 18.73 46.76 -6.79
N ARG A 87 19.43 47.88 -7.02
CA ARG A 87 18.77 49.17 -7.33
C ARG A 87 18.05 49.14 -8.71
N VAL A 88 18.64 48.52 -9.71
CA VAL A 88 17.96 48.30 -11.03
C VAL A 88 16.66 47.55 -10.83
N ALA A 89 16.69 46.44 -10.10
CA ALA A 89 15.52 45.61 -9.80
C ALA A 89 14.44 46.38 -9.02
N ALA A 90 14.83 47.05 -7.91
CA ALA A 90 13.90 47.80 -7.08
C ALA A 90 13.22 48.96 -7.78
N ARG A 91 13.96 49.70 -8.64
CA ARG A 91 13.45 50.87 -9.38
C ARG A 91 12.69 50.47 -10.62
N LYS A 92 12.91 49.26 -11.13
CA LYS A 92 12.40 48.80 -12.43
C LYS A 92 12.78 49.74 -13.59
N GLN A 93 13.95 50.35 -13.49
CA GLN A 93 14.44 51.35 -14.44
C GLN A 93 15.92 51.15 -14.71
N PRO A 94 16.42 51.52 -15.86
CA PRO A 94 17.85 51.54 -16.18
C PRO A 94 18.65 52.37 -15.16
N VAL A 95 19.84 51.88 -14.81
CA VAL A 95 20.80 52.57 -13.96
C VAL A 95 22.15 52.60 -14.64
N ILE A 96 22.77 53.78 -14.72
CA ILE A 96 24.12 54.00 -15.23
C ILE A 96 25.04 54.29 -14.06
N LEU A 97 26.22 53.69 -14.07
CA LEU A 97 27.35 54.05 -13.21
C LEU A 97 28.50 54.52 -14.10
N ASP A 98 28.78 55.80 -14.06
CA ASP A 98 29.91 56.39 -14.81
C ASP A 98 31.28 56.05 -14.20
N ASP A 99 31.31 55.79 -12.91
CA ASP A 99 32.50 55.35 -12.16
C ASP A 99 32.14 54.32 -11.07
N VAL A 100 32.58 53.07 -11.24
CA VAL A 100 32.35 51.96 -10.31
C VAL A 100 33.19 52.13 -9.04
N ASP A 101 34.34 52.84 -9.11
CA ASP A 101 35.22 53.03 -7.94
C ASP A 101 34.60 53.98 -6.90
N GLU A 102 33.76 54.96 -7.39
CA GLU A 102 33.07 55.93 -6.52
C GLU A 102 31.65 55.47 -6.12
N ALA A 103 31.14 54.42 -6.72
CA ALA A 103 29.77 53.92 -6.50
C ALA A 103 29.71 52.87 -5.35
N GLU A 104 28.53 52.79 -4.71
CA GLU A 104 28.24 51.70 -3.78
C GLU A 104 27.91 50.44 -4.56
N VAL A 105 28.89 49.54 -4.68
CA VAL A 105 28.71 48.21 -5.30
C VAL A 105 28.95 47.13 -4.24
N LEU A 106 27.99 46.19 -4.11
CA LEU A 106 28.08 45.08 -3.16
C LEU A 106 28.93 43.93 -3.68
N ASN A 107 29.04 43.80 -4.99
CA ASN A 107 29.83 42.73 -5.62
C ASN A 107 31.30 43.18 -5.76
N PRO A 108 32.25 42.63 -5.00
CA PRO A 108 33.66 43.03 -5.03
C PRO A 108 34.32 42.66 -6.38
N ILE A 109 33.84 41.64 -7.07
CA ILE A 109 34.40 41.14 -8.33
C ILE A 109 34.42 42.25 -9.39
N LEU A 110 33.42 43.14 -9.39
CA LEU A 110 33.36 44.27 -10.31
C LEU A 110 34.63 45.17 -10.26
N ARG A 111 35.09 45.46 -9.05
CA ARG A 111 36.33 46.26 -8.83
C ARG A 111 37.59 45.46 -9.08
N GLU A 112 37.62 44.20 -8.67
CA GLU A 112 38.74 43.28 -8.90
C GLU A 112 39.04 43.08 -10.39
N LYS A 113 38.01 43.00 -11.18
CA LYS A 113 38.08 42.93 -12.66
C LYS A 113 38.44 44.28 -13.32
N GLY A 114 38.48 45.36 -12.56
CA GLY A 114 38.82 46.70 -13.08
C GLY A 114 37.71 47.35 -13.92
N ILE A 115 36.47 46.97 -13.73
CA ILE A 115 35.32 47.59 -14.43
C ILE A 115 35.21 49.06 -13.98
N LYS A 116 35.12 49.95 -14.96
CA LYS A 116 35.06 51.40 -14.71
C LYS A 116 33.66 51.97 -14.87
N SER A 117 32.94 51.58 -15.88
CA SER A 117 31.57 52.06 -16.10
C SER A 117 30.60 50.91 -16.33
N MET A 118 29.36 51.07 -15.91
CA MET A 118 28.32 50.04 -16.01
C MET A 118 26.98 50.65 -16.45
N LEU A 119 26.23 49.83 -17.19
CA LEU A 119 24.84 50.05 -17.49
C LEU A 119 24.05 48.78 -17.14
N GLY A 120 23.00 48.90 -16.33
CA GLY A 120 22.12 47.84 -15.98
C GLY A 120 20.66 48.18 -16.29
N VAL A 121 19.93 47.16 -16.74
CA VAL A 121 18.51 47.30 -17.08
C VAL A 121 17.71 46.12 -16.46
N PRO A 122 16.44 46.34 -16.08
CA PRO A 122 15.61 45.26 -15.55
C PRO A 122 15.16 44.30 -16.65
N LEU A 123 15.09 43.03 -16.34
CA LEU A 123 14.40 42.01 -17.13
C LEU A 123 12.95 41.97 -16.62
N LEU A 124 12.01 42.37 -17.48
CA LEU A 124 10.60 42.53 -17.13
C LEU A 124 9.71 41.56 -17.92
N VAL A 125 8.81 40.86 -17.22
CA VAL A 125 7.74 40.06 -17.77
C VAL A 125 6.42 40.53 -17.13
N ALA A 126 5.48 40.99 -17.95
CA ALA A 126 4.19 41.52 -17.51
C ALA A 126 4.30 42.54 -16.34
N GLY A 127 5.36 43.36 -16.34
CA GLY A 127 5.60 44.40 -15.33
C GLY A 127 6.26 43.91 -14.03
N SER A 128 6.53 42.63 -13.92
CA SER A 128 7.28 42.02 -12.82
C SER A 128 8.76 41.85 -13.18
N VAL A 129 9.67 42.11 -12.23
CA VAL A 129 11.10 41.90 -12.44
C VAL A 129 11.42 40.43 -12.26
N ILE A 130 12.00 39.79 -13.27
CA ILE A 130 12.52 38.43 -13.22
C ILE A 130 14.04 38.39 -13.05
N GLY A 131 14.70 39.54 -13.18
CA GLY A 131 16.15 39.64 -13.07
C GLY A 131 16.68 41.00 -13.55
N VAL A 132 17.99 41.07 -13.71
CA VAL A 132 18.74 42.24 -14.17
C VAL A 132 19.77 41.80 -15.21
N LEU A 133 19.83 42.52 -16.32
CA LEU A 133 20.89 42.43 -17.33
C LEU A 133 21.82 43.63 -17.18
N HIS A 134 23.10 43.42 -17.12
CA HIS A 134 24.06 44.51 -17.08
C HIS A 134 25.26 44.27 -18.00
N VAL A 135 25.85 45.38 -18.42
CA VAL A 135 27.10 45.41 -19.17
C VAL A 135 28.08 46.31 -18.47
N GLY A 136 29.37 46.03 -18.61
CA GLY A 136 30.44 46.83 -18.04
C GLY A 136 31.60 47.04 -19.01
N THR A 137 32.37 48.11 -18.78
CA THR A 137 33.56 48.47 -19.59
C THR A 137 34.76 48.63 -18.67
N LEU A 138 35.94 48.18 -19.13
CA LEU A 138 37.23 48.30 -18.44
C LEU A 138 37.83 49.71 -18.58
N GLU A 139 37.39 50.48 -19.59
CA GLU A 139 37.70 51.86 -19.74
C GLU A 139 36.49 52.74 -19.37
N ARG A 140 36.75 53.97 -18.90
CA ARG A 140 35.67 54.91 -18.60
C ARG A 140 34.90 55.26 -19.87
N ARG A 141 33.65 54.88 -19.89
CA ARG A 141 32.69 55.15 -20.97
C ARG A 141 31.44 55.80 -20.41
N ARG A 142 30.99 56.84 -21.04
CA ARG A 142 29.67 57.43 -20.79
C ARG A 142 28.64 56.74 -21.69
N PHE A 143 27.71 55.98 -21.06
CA PHE A 143 26.60 55.37 -21.78
C PHE A 143 25.59 56.45 -22.15
N GLU A 144 25.19 56.48 -23.42
CA GLU A 144 24.20 57.40 -23.96
C GLU A 144 22.79 56.80 -23.96
N ALA A 145 21.75 57.64 -24.26
CA ALA A 145 20.38 57.17 -24.27
C ALA A 145 20.15 56.01 -25.29
N ASP A 146 20.86 56.05 -26.43
CA ASP A 146 20.82 54.99 -27.43
C ASP A 146 21.35 53.65 -26.91
N ASP A 147 22.39 53.64 -26.03
CA ASP A 147 22.93 52.44 -25.39
C ASP A 147 21.89 51.86 -24.42
N VAL A 148 21.22 52.73 -23.65
CA VAL A 148 20.17 52.34 -22.70
C VAL A 148 18.99 51.70 -23.45
N ASP A 149 18.51 52.35 -24.50
CA ASP A 149 17.38 51.83 -25.27
C ASP A 149 17.71 50.46 -25.94
N LEU A 150 18.96 50.33 -26.42
CA LEU A 150 19.45 49.11 -27.02
C LEU A 150 19.56 47.95 -26.03
N LEU A 151 20.14 48.22 -24.82
CA LEU A 151 20.25 47.23 -23.77
C LEU A 151 18.85 46.84 -23.24
N GLN A 152 17.95 47.83 -23.04
CA GLN A 152 16.57 47.55 -22.59
C GLN A 152 15.82 46.69 -23.62
N LEU A 153 15.95 46.95 -24.91
CA LEU A 153 15.33 46.10 -25.93
C LEU A 153 15.88 44.67 -25.93
N ALA A 154 17.20 44.52 -25.68
CA ALA A 154 17.81 43.21 -25.52
C ALA A 154 17.30 42.50 -24.24
N ALA A 155 17.14 43.24 -23.14
CA ALA A 155 16.62 42.74 -21.87
C ALA A 155 15.16 42.28 -22.01
N ASP A 156 14.30 43.08 -22.64
CA ASP A 156 12.88 42.74 -22.84
C ASP A 156 12.72 41.42 -23.62
N ARG A 157 13.53 41.25 -24.68
CA ARG A 157 13.53 40.00 -25.47
C ARG A 157 14.11 38.82 -24.69
N SER A 158 15.20 39.04 -23.96
CA SER A 158 15.81 38.02 -23.12
C SER A 158 14.86 37.57 -21.99
N ALA A 159 14.10 38.52 -21.41
CA ALA A 159 13.13 38.22 -20.36
C ALA A 159 12.02 37.26 -20.86
N VAL A 160 11.46 37.56 -22.07
CA VAL A 160 10.47 36.67 -22.68
C VAL A 160 11.05 35.29 -22.99
N ALA A 161 12.27 35.24 -23.53
CA ALA A 161 12.93 33.96 -23.84
C ALA A 161 13.24 33.12 -22.58
N ILE A 162 13.69 33.76 -21.49
CA ILE A 162 13.93 33.12 -20.21
C ILE A 162 12.62 32.55 -19.63
N GLU A 163 11.55 33.34 -19.69
CA GLU A 163 10.25 32.88 -19.18
C GLU A 163 9.71 31.72 -20.01
N HIS A 164 9.82 31.73 -21.32
CA HIS A 164 9.48 30.59 -22.16
C HIS A 164 10.31 29.34 -21.82
N ALA A 165 11.62 29.49 -21.64
CA ALA A 165 12.47 28.36 -21.26
C ALA A 165 12.05 27.76 -19.92
N ARG A 166 11.75 28.59 -18.91
CA ARG A 166 11.25 28.14 -17.59
C ARG A 166 9.92 27.37 -17.71
N LEU A 167 8.97 27.92 -18.47
CA LEU A 167 7.68 27.25 -18.68
C LEU A 167 7.83 25.92 -19.42
N PHE A 168 8.69 25.85 -20.42
CA PHE A 168 8.96 24.63 -21.17
C PHE A 168 9.62 23.55 -20.28
N GLU A 169 10.59 23.92 -19.46
CA GLU A 169 11.18 23.01 -18.48
C GLU A 169 10.16 22.50 -17.47
N ALA A 170 9.29 23.39 -16.94
CA ALA A 170 8.24 23.01 -16.00
C ALA A 170 7.22 22.05 -16.65
N GLU A 171 6.80 22.31 -17.90
CA GLU A 171 5.92 21.40 -18.64
C GLU A 171 6.57 20.04 -18.89
N ARG A 172 7.84 20.01 -19.30
CA ARG A 172 8.60 18.78 -19.53
C ARG A 172 8.73 17.94 -18.26
N ARG A 173 9.04 18.58 -17.10
CA ARG A 173 9.09 17.90 -15.80
C ARG A 173 7.72 17.34 -15.40
N ALA A 174 6.66 18.13 -15.57
CA ALA A 174 5.29 17.69 -15.28
C ALA A 174 4.89 16.50 -16.16
N ARG A 175 5.21 16.54 -17.44
CA ARG A 175 4.92 15.45 -18.39
C ARG A 175 5.68 14.17 -18.01
N GLN A 176 6.97 14.27 -17.70
CA GLN A 176 7.77 13.12 -17.26
C GLN A 176 7.19 12.50 -15.97
N ARG A 177 6.77 13.33 -14.99
CA ARG A 177 6.10 12.84 -13.78
C ARG A 177 4.83 12.04 -14.11
N ILE A 178 4.02 12.54 -15.05
CA ILE A 178 2.80 11.83 -15.48
C ILE A 178 3.14 10.49 -16.16
N GLU A 179 4.13 10.46 -17.05
CA GLU A 179 4.57 9.25 -17.75
C GLU A 179 5.10 8.19 -16.77
N HIS A 180 5.88 8.59 -15.77
CA HIS A 180 6.36 7.67 -14.70
C HIS A 180 5.20 7.08 -13.90
N VAL A 181 4.21 7.89 -13.53
CA VAL A 181 3.02 7.44 -12.80
C VAL A 181 2.16 6.49 -13.63
N GLN A 182 1.98 6.79 -14.93
CA GLN A 182 1.24 5.93 -15.85
C GLN A 182 1.92 4.57 -16.04
N ALA A 183 3.24 4.54 -16.18
CA ALA A 183 4.01 3.31 -16.32
C ALA A 183 3.82 2.34 -15.12
N VAL A 184 3.59 2.87 -13.92
CA VAL A 184 3.26 2.09 -12.72
C VAL A 184 1.80 1.66 -12.72
N THR A 185 0.88 2.51 -13.21
CA THR A 185 -0.57 2.27 -13.18
C THR A 185 -1.00 1.18 -14.17
N ASP A 186 -0.41 1.13 -15.37
CA ASP A 186 -0.76 0.13 -16.40
C ASP A 186 -0.42 -1.31 -15.98
N ALA A 187 0.64 -1.49 -15.19
CA ALA A 187 0.99 -2.78 -14.60
C ALA A 187 0.00 -3.24 -13.51
N ALA A 188 -0.65 -2.30 -12.83
CA ALA A 188 -1.62 -2.57 -11.78
C ALA A 188 -3.02 -2.98 -12.28
N LEU A 189 -3.28 -2.86 -13.57
CA LEU A 189 -4.56 -3.25 -14.20
C LEU A 189 -4.66 -4.74 -14.54
N ALA A 190 -3.55 -5.48 -14.48
CA ALA A 190 -3.55 -6.94 -14.64
C ALA A 190 -4.04 -7.62 -13.35
N HIS A 191 -4.79 -8.70 -13.47
CA HIS A 191 -5.31 -9.51 -12.34
C HIS A 191 -4.20 -10.39 -11.72
N LEU A 192 -3.09 -9.75 -11.32
CA LEU A 192 -1.91 -10.40 -10.77
C LEU A 192 -2.07 -10.62 -9.25
N GLU A 193 -1.45 -11.66 -8.74
CA GLU A 193 -1.21 -11.80 -7.30
C GLU A 193 -0.21 -10.72 -6.83
N VAL A 194 -0.18 -10.44 -5.52
CA VAL A 194 0.65 -9.34 -4.98
C VAL A 194 2.11 -9.50 -5.35
N GLU A 195 2.63 -10.72 -5.27
CA GLU A 195 4.01 -11.06 -5.58
C GLU A 195 4.33 -10.81 -7.06
N GLU A 196 3.49 -11.29 -7.97
CA GLU A 196 3.64 -11.07 -9.42
C GLU A 196 3.56 -9.58 -9.79
N LEU A 197 2.64 -8.84 -9.15
CA LEU A 197 2.52 -7.40 -9.30
C LEU A 197 3.82 -6.68 -8.93
N LEU A 198 4.40 -7.03 -7.77
CA LEU A 198 5.63 -6.42 -7.28
C LEU A 198 6.84 -6.78 -8.16
N GLU A 199 6.94 -8.00 -8.66
CA GLU A 199 7.99 -8.40 -9.61
C GLU A 199 7.98 -7.55 -10.89
N VAL A 200 6.82 -7.15 -11.37
CA VAL A 200 6.68 -6.26 -12.54
C VAL A 200 6.98 -4.80 -12.19
N LEU A 201 6.62 -4.35 -10.99
CA LEU A 201 6.74 -2.94 -10.59
C LEU A 201 8.14 -2.56 -10.13
N LEU A 202 8.83 -3.41 -9.36
CA LEU A 202 10.14 -3.07 -8.78
C LEU A 202 11.20 -2.70 -9.82
N PRO A 203 11.36 -3.41 -10.97
CA PRO A 203 12.32 -3.00 -12.00
C PRO A 203 12.05 -1.60 -12.54
N ARG A 204 10.77 -1.25 -12.76
CA ARG A 204 10.37 0.07 -13.26
C ARG A 204 10.68 1.17 -12.24
N ILE A 205 10.38 0.92 -10.97
CA ILE A 205 10.65 1.86 -9.87
C ILE A 205 12.17 2.07 -9.76
N ARG A 206 12.96 1.01 -9.74
CA ARG A 206 14.43 1.09 -9.72
C ARG A 206 14.96 1.95 -10.86
N ASP A 207 14.47 1.72 -12.07
CA ASP A 207 14.93 2.44 -13.27
C ASP A 207 14.51 3.93 -13.24
N ILE A 208 13.29 4.25 -12.77
CA ILE A 208 12.82 5.64 -12.60
C ILE A 208 13.74 6.43 -11.65
N PHE A 209 14.18 5.80 -10.57
CA PHE A 209 15.03 6.44 -9.55
C PHE A 209 16.52 6.27 -9.81
N ALA A 210 16.91 5.59 -10.91
CA ALA A 210 18.30 5.19 -11.17
C ALA A 210 18.96 4.62 -9.89
N ALA A 211 18.21 3.77 -9.16
CA ALA A 211 18.63 3.16 -7.92
C ALA A 211 19.26 1.79 -8.19
N ASP A 212 20.09 1.32 -7.25
CA ASP A 212 20.71 -0.01 -7.34
C ASP A 212 19.81 -1.08 -6.75
N THR A 213 19.02 -0.70 -5.73
CA THR A 213 18.11 -1.60 -5.01
C THR A 213 16.73 -0.99 -4.84
N CYS A 214 15.71 -1.86 -4.81
CA CYS A 214 14.34 -1.47 -4.50
C CYS A 214 13.64 -2.62 -3.78
N ALA A 215 12.90 -2.34 -2.71
CA ALA A 215 12.14 -3.35 -2.01
C ALA A 215 10.80 -2.84 -1.47
N VAL A 216 9.88 -3.79 -1.27
CA VAL A 216 8.58 -3.58 -0.64
C VAL A 216 8.42 -4.54 0.52
N LEU A 217 8.14 -3.97 1.69
CA LEU A 217 7.78 -4.69 2.90
C LEU A 217 6.30 -4.42 3.18
N LEU A 218 5.51 -5.47 3.43
CA LEU A 218 4.10 -5.35 3.77
C LEU A 218 3.87 -5.69 5.24
N ARG A 219 2.92 -4.97 5.86
CA ARG A 219 2.54 -5.17 7.26
C ARG A 219 1.73 -6.45 7.42
N ASP A 220 2.23 -7.36 8.24
CA ASP A 220 1.49 -8.51 8.74
C ASP A 220 0.59 -8.03 9.90
N ARG A 221 -0.73 -8.05 9.69
CA ARG A 221 -1.70 -7.56 10.70
C ARG A 221 -1.80 -8.46 11.94
N GLN A 222 -1.33 -9.70 11.88
CA GLN A 222 -1.37 -10.62 13.03
C GLN A 222 -0.20 -10.37 13.98
N THR A 223 1.00 -10.14 13.44
CA THR A 223 2.23 -9.94 14.23
C THR A 223 2.58 -8.47 14.42
N ASP A 224 1.95 -7.57 13.67
CA ASP A 224 2.25 -6.13 13.61
C ASP A 224 3.69 -5.83 13.18
N GLU A 225 4.22 -6.65 12.29
CA GLU A 225 5.57 -6.54 11.73
C GLU A 225 5.52 -6.27 10.22
N LEU A 226 6.53 -5.58 9.71
CA LEU A 226 6.78 -5.46 8.28
C LEU A 226 7.56 -6.68 7.79
N VAL A 227 7.05 -7.34 6.76
CA VAL A 227 7.64 -8.54 6.15
C VAL A 227 8.07 -8.21 4.73
N ALA A 228 9.33 -8.50 4.38
CA ALA A 228 9.81 -8.35 3.02
C ALA A 228 9.03 -9.27 2.06
N ARG A 229 8.38 -8.68 1.05
CA ARG A 229 7.57 -9.41 0.06
C ARG A 229 8.21 -9.48 -1.31
N ALA A 230 8.84 -8.40 -1.73
CA ALA A 230 9.59 -8.36 -2.97
C ALA A 230 10.78 -7.42 -2.83
N ALA A 231 11.88 -7.78 -3.47
CA ALA A 231 13.10 -7.00 -3.49
C ALA A 231 13.83 -7.20 -4.82
N LEU A 232 14.55 -6.18 -5.26
CA LEU A 232 15.41 -6.18 -6.43
C LEU A 232 16.77 -5.64 -6.04
N GLY A 233 17.84 -6.39 -6.32
CA GLY A 233 19.21 -6.08 -5.90
C GLY A 233 19.53 -6.44 -4.44
N ILE A 234 18.51 -6.82 -3.66
CA ILE A 234 18.58 -7.30 -2.26
C ILE A 234 17.56 -8.43 -2.03
N GLU A 235 17.47 -9.36 -2.95
CA GLU A 235 16.50 -10.46 -2.91
C GLU A 235 16.65 -11.34 -1.66
N GLU A 236 17.80 -11.30 -1.02
CA GLU A 236 18.08 -11.99 0.25
C GLU A 236 17.16 -11.55 1.37
N GLU A 237 16.61 -10.31 1.34
CA GLU A 237 15.61 -9.88 2.33
C GLU A 237 14.36 -10.76 2.31
N VAL A 238 13.90 -11.12 1.11
CA VAL A 238 12.73 -11.97 0.91
C VAL A 238 13.04 -13.42 1.28
N VAL A 239 14.19 -13.94 0.81
CA VAL A 239 14.63 -15.31 1.07
C VAL A 239 14.86 -15.55 2.56
N ALA A 240 15.44 -14.59 3.27
CA ALA A 240 15.66 -14.66 4.72
C ALA A 240 14.37 -14.41 5.52
N GLY A 241 13.28 -14.02 4.88
CA GLY A 241 12.02 -13.69 5.55
C GLY A 241 12.17 -12.54 6.54
N VAL A 242 12.87 -11.47 6.14
CA VAL A 242 13.14 -10.31 7.01
C VAL A 242 11.85 -9.75 7.59
N ARG A 243 11.82 -9.62 8.93
CA ARG A 243 10.71 -9.04 9.70
C ARG A 243 11.22 -7.86 10.50
N ILE A 244 10.51 -6.75 10.42
CA ILE A 244 10.87 -5.49 11.08
C ILE A 244 9.67 -5.05 11.93
N PRO A 245 9.79 -4.88 13.24
CA PRO A 245 8.70 -4.39 14.08
C PRO A 245 8.34 -2.94 13.73
N MET A 246 7.07 -2.59 13.87
CA MET A 246 6.60 -1.22 13.70
C MET A 246 7.39 -0.27 14.60
N GLY A 247 7.88 0.84 14.06
CA GLY A 247 8.76 1.81 14.75
C GLY A 247 10.23 1.39 14.84
N GLY A 248 10.58 0.15 14.51
CA GLY A 248 11.95 -0.37 14.58
C GLY A 248 12.77 -0.09 13.32
N GLY A 249 14.04 0.22 13.48
CA GLY A 249 14.97 0.45 12.38
C GLY A 249 14.53 1.52 11.39
N PHE A 250 14.93 1.36 10.13
CA PHE A 250 14.57 2.29 9.04
C PHE A 250 13.11 2.10 8.60
N ALA A 251 12.76 0.93 8.09
CA ALA A 251 11.44 0.67 7.54
C ALA A 251 10.33 0.79 8.59
N GLY A 252 10.55 0.29 9.82
CA GLY A 252 9.58 0.43 10.90
C GLY A 252 9.30 1.88 11.28
N ARG A 253 10.30 2.77 11.24
CA ARG A 253 10.10 4.22 11.46
C ARG A 253 9.26 4.85 10.35
N VAL A 254 9.54 4.54 9.08
CA VAL A 254 8.74 5.01 7.94
C VAL A 254 7.28 4.63 8.13
N ALA A 255 6.99 3.37 8.46
CA ALA A 255 5.64 2.89 8.66
C ALA A 255 4.94 3.57 9.86
N ALA A 256 5.62 3.66 11.01
CA ALA A 256 5.05 4.21 12.24
C ALA A 256 4.81 5.72 12.16
N THR A 257 5.73 6.48 11.53
CA THR A 257 5.60 7.93 11.37
C THR A 257 4.72 8.31 10.19
N LYS A 258 4.49 7.38 9.26
CA LYS A 258 3.80 7.61 7.97
C LYS A 258 4.42 8.76 7.17
N ARG A 259 5.74 8.91 7.26
CA ARG A 259 6.52 9.96 6.60
C ARG A 259 7.73 9.39 5.90
N PRO A 260 8.18 10.00 4.81
CA PRO A 260 9.43 9.65 4.17
C PRO A 260 10.61 9.74 5.14
N VAL A 261 11.59 8.86 4.96
CA VAL A 261 12.86 8.90 5.68
C VAL A 261 14.00 8.75 4.68
N ILE A 262 14.94 9.69 4.72
CA ILE A 262 16.18 9.64 3.96
C ILE A 262 17.31 9.20 4.88
N ILE A 263 18.20 8.36 4.38
CA ILE A 263 19.48 8.01 4.98
C ILE A 263 20.57 8.33 3.95
N ASP A 264 21.35 9.37 4.21
CA ASP A 264 22.47 9.79 3.36
C ASP A 264 23.75 8.96 3.61
N ASP A 265 23.84 8.32 4.78
CA ASP A 265 24.96 7.48 5.18
C ASP A 265 24.46 6.32 6.04
N LEU A 266 24.36 5.13 5.43
CA LEU A 266 23.86 3.94 6.10
C LEU A 266 24.81 3.42 7.21
N ALA A 267 26.11 3.76 7.13
CA ALA A 267 27.08 3.33 8.14
C ALA A 267 26.78 3.94 9.51
N THR A 268 26.24 5.16 9.54
CA THR A 268 25.90 5.89 10.77
C THR A 268 24.45 5.68 11.20
N ALA A 269 23.60 5.14 10.33
CA ALA A 269 22.19 5.00 10.58
C ALA A 269 21.85 3.75 11.41
N HIS A 270 20.78 3.84 12.22
CA HIS A 270 20.24 2.70 12.94
C HIS A 270 19.33 1.87 12.02
N VAL A 271 19.85 0.78 11.47
CA VAL A 271 19.10 -0.18 10.65
C VAL A 271 19.10 -1.55 11.33
N LEU A 272 17.95 -2.22 11.36
CA LEU A 272 17.80 -3.54 11.96
C LEU A 272 18.14 -4.67 10.99
N ASN A 273 17.97 -4.43 9.70
CA ASN A 273 18.27 -5.42 8.67
C ASN A 273 19.77 -5.41 8.32
N PRO A 274 20.53 -6.46 8.65
CA PRO A 274 21.97 -6.53 8.38
C PRO A 274 22.29 -6.60 6.87
N ILE A 275 21.38 -7.18 6.07
CA ILE A 275 21.55 -7.37 4.62
C ILE A 275 21.85 -6.04 3.91
N LEU A 276 21.23 -4.93 4.35
CA LEU A 276 21.47 -3.62 3.77
C LEU A 276 22.95 -3.21 3.83
N ARG A 277 23.62 -3.49 4.96
CA ARG A 277 25.06 -3.21 5.12
C ARG A 277 25.92 -4.23 4.39
N GLU A 278 25.56 -5.49 4.42
CA GLU A 278 26.29 -6.57 3.73
C GLU A 278 26.32 -6.37 2.22
N LYS A 279 25.27 -5.80 1.66
CA LYS A 279 25.16 -5.42 0.24
C LYS A 279 25.91 -4.14 -0.11
N GLY A 280 26.44 -3.40 0.88
CA GLY A 280 27.18 -2.17 0.63
C GLY A 280 26.30 -0.99 0.24
N ILE A 281 25.03 -0.97 0.67
CA ILE A 281 24.16 0.18 0.42
C ILE A 281 24.69 1.36 1.24
N GLU A 282 24.88 2.51 0.60
CA GLU A 282 25.37 3.72 1.24
C GLU A 282 24.25 4.72 1.55
N SER A 283 23.29 4.87 0.66
CA SER A 283 22.19 5.83 0.82
C SER A 283 20.85 5.18 0.53
N MET A 284 19.79 5.60 1.24
CA MET A 284 18.44 5.07 1.09
C MET A 284 17.36 6.15 1.20
N LEU A 285 16.28 5.95 0.46
CA LEU A 285 15.02 6.67 0.63
C LEU A 285 13.89 5.67 0.81
N GLY A 286 13.11 5.84 1.88
CA GLY A 286 11.94 5.01 2.15
C GLY A 286 10.69 5.85 2.33
N VAL A 287 9.58 5.36 1.80
CA VAL A 287 8.27 5.99 1.88
C VAL A 287 7.21 5.00 2.34
N PRO A 288 6.17 5.44 3.05
CA PRO A 288 5.08 4.57 3.46
C PRO A 288 4.15 4.23 2.28
N LEU A 289 3.66 3.01 2.27
CA LEU A 289 2.54 2.59 1.43
C LEU A 289 1.24 2.84 2.19
N LEU A 290 0.51 3.89 1.83
CA LEU A 290 -0.68 4.34 2.55
C LEU A 290 -1.97 4.01 1.80
N VAL A 291 -2.95 3.47 2.51
CA VAL A 291 -4.34 3.29 2.06
C VAL A 291 -5.26 3.86 3.15
N ALA A 292 -6.08 4.85 2.79
CA ALA A 292 -6.97 5.52 3.72
C ALA A 292 -6.32 5.92 5.07
N ASP A 293 -5.09 6.44 5.01
CA ASP A 293 -4.28 6.84 6.17
C ASP A 293 -3.76 5.68 7.07
N ASP A 294 -3.90 4.42 6.64
CA ASP A 294 -3.23 3.28 7.29
C ASP A 294 -1.97 2.87 6.49
N ALA A 295 -0.87 2.62 7.20
CA ALA A 295 0.36 2.14 6.58
C ALA A 295 0.26 0.62 6.36
N ILE A 296 0.01 0.21 5.12
CA ILE A 296 -0.05 -1.21 4.72
C ILE A 296 1.34 -1.79 4.48
N GLY A 297 2.38 -0.94 4.40
CA GLY A 297 3.74 -1.35 4.15
C GLY A 297 4.69 -0.18 3.96
N VAL A 298 5.88 -0.49 3.49
CA VAL A 298 6.95 0.46 3.17
C VAL A 298 7.59 0.08 1.84
N MET A 299 7.87 1.07 1.03
CA MET A 299 8.70 0.94 -0.16
C MET A 299 9.98 1.73 0.03
N HIS A 300 11.11 1.16 -0.37
CA HIS A 300 12.37 1.88 -0.33
C HIS A 300 13.23 1.62 -1.56
N VAL A 301 14.05 2.60 -1.89
CA VAL A 301 15.10 2.52 -2.89
C VAL A 301 16.44 2.79 -2.22
N GLY A 302 17.50 2.16 -2.72
CA GLY A 302 18.84 2.31 -2.18
C GLY A 302 19.90 2.44 -3.27
N SER A 303 20.99 3.10 -2.94
CA SER A 303 22.15 3.24 -3.80
C SER A 303 23.42 2.67 -3.16
N LEU A 304 24.24 2.01 -3.97
CA LEU A 304 25.56 1.48 -3.60
C LEU A 304 26.65 2.56 -3.61
N VAL A 305 26.30 3.77 -4.02
CA VAL A 305 27.18 4.95 -3.95
C VAL A 305 26.48 6.02 -3.12
N ARG A 306 27.29 6.86 -2.45
CA ARG A 306 26.74 7.95 -1.67
C ARG A 306 26.00 8.93 -2.57
N ARG A 307 24.68 9.06 -2.34
CA ARG A 307 23.77 9.93 -3.07
C ARG A 307 22.89 10.68 -2.08
N THR A 308 22.71 11.98 -2.31
CA THR A 308 21.70 12.76 -1.60
C THR A 308 20.40 12.73 -2.38
N PHE A 309 19.35 12.17 -1.79
CA PHE A 309 18.01 12.20 -2.35
C PHE A 309 17.41 13.59 -2.19
N THR A 310 16.91 14.16 -3.29
CA THR A 310 16.31 15.48 -3.32
C THR A 310 14.85 15.47 -2.88
N THR A 311 14.27 16.65 -2.61
CA THR A 311 12.83 16.79 -2.35
C THR A 311 11.99 16.24 -3.52
N ASP A 312 12.45 16.46 -4.77
CA ASP A 312 11.79 15.94 -5.96
C ASP A 312 11.79 14.39 -5.99
N ASP A 313 12.88 13.74 -5.56
CA ASP A 313 12.95 12.27 -5.43
C ASP A 313 11.92 11.77 -4.40
N VAL A 314 11.80 12.46 -3.26
CA VAL A 314 10.83 12.12 -2.21
C VAL A 314 9.41 12.22 -2.73
N GLU A 315 9.02 13.37 -3.29
CA GLU A 315 7.68 13.59 -3.84
C GLU A 315 7.31 12.56 -4.94
N LEU A 316 8.26 12.25 -5.81
CA LEU A 316 8.05 11.26 -6.86
C LEU A 316 7.88 9.86 -6.28
N LEU A 317 8.70 9.47 -5.28
CA LEU A 317 8.59 8.15 -4.66
C LEU A 317 7.29 8.02 -3.85
N GLU A 318 6.84 9.06 -3.15
CA GLU A 318 5.54 9.09 -2.47
C GLU A 318 4.38 8.92 -3.46
N LEU A 319 4.42 9.61 -4.61
CA LEU A 319 3.40 9.48 -5.64
C LEU A 319 3.35 8.06 -6.22
N VAL A 320 4.51 7.46 -6.49
CA VAL A 320 4.63 6.06 -6.93
C VAL A 320 4.12 5.11 -5.85
N ALA A 321 4.53 5.32 -4.60
CA ALA A 321 4.11 4.51 -3.44
C ALA A 321 2.60 4.51 -3.24
N GLN A 322 1.94 5.66 -3.42
CA GLN A 322 0.48 5.75 -3.36
C GLN A 322 -0.19 4.88 -4.43
N ARG A 323 0.35 4.84 -5.64
CA ARG A 323 -0.18 3.99 -6.72
C ARG A 323 0.06 2.51 -6.45
N VAL A 324 1.25 2.16 -5.98
CA VAL A 324 1.61 0.80 -5.58
C VAL A 324 0.72 0.32 -4.43
N ALA A 325 0.47 1.16 -3.42
CA ALA A 325 -0.41 0.81 -2.30
C ALA A 325 -1.83 0.47 -2.75
N ILE A 326 -2.43 1.29 -3.63
CA ILE A 326 -3.75 1.04 -4.20
C ILE A 326 -3.76 -0.26 -5.04
N ALA A 327 -2.69 -0.52 -5.80
CA ALA A 327 -2.57 -1.73 -6.60
C ALA A 327 -2.49 -2.98 -5.73
N ILE A 328 -1.69 -2.95 -4.65
CA ILE A 328 -1.57 -4.04 -3.68
C ILE A 328 -2.92 -4.29 -2.99
N GLU A 329 -3.61 -3.24 -2.53
CA GLU A 329 -4.93 -3.39 -1.91
C GLU A 329 -5.93 -4.08 -2.84
N ARG A 330 -5.96 -3.67 -4.12
CA ARG A 330 -6.82 -4.30 -5.13
C ARG A 330 -6.48 -5.76 -5.37
N ALA A 331 -5.18 -6.09 -5.48
CA ALA A 331 -4.72 -7.46 -5.65
C ALA A 331 -5.13 -8.34 -4.45
N GLN A 332 -4.95 -7.86 -3.23
CA GLN A 332 -5.37 -8.55 -2.00
C GLN A 332 -6.89 -8.78 -1.95
N LEU A 333 -7.70 -7.76 -2.28
CA LEU A 333 -9.16 -7.88 -2.33
C LEU A 333 -9.60 -8.86 -3.43
N HIS A 334 -8.95 -8.84 -4.58
CA HIS A 334 -9.24 -9.78 -5.67
C HIS A 334 -8.95 -11.22 -5.27
N GLU A 335 -7.80 -11.47 -4.66
CA GLU A 335 -7.43 -12.80 -4.18
C GLU A 335 -8.39 -13.30 -3.08
N GLN A 336 -8.77 -12.45 -2.12
CA GLN A 336 -9.78 -12.80 -1.12
C GLN A 336 -11.13 -13.17 -1.77
N THR A 337 -11.54 -12.40 -2.77
CA THR A 337 -12.79 -12.67 -3.51
C THR A 337 -12.70 -13.99 -4.27
N ARG A 338 -11.58 -14.25 -4.95
CA ARG A 338 -11.32 -15.49 -5.68
C ARG A 338 -11.34 -16.72 -4.75
N GLN A 339 -10.69 -16.62 -3.59
CA GLN A 339 -10.70 -17.68 -2.58
C GLN A 339 -12.12 -17.94 -2.06
N PHE A 340 -12.88 -16.89 -1.80
CA PHE A 340 -14.28 -17.02 -1.39
C PHE A 340 -15.13 -17.71 -2.45
N ASP A 341 -15.01 -17.31 -3.72
CA ASP A 341 -15.74 -17.92 -4.83
C ASP A 341 -15.35 -19.40 -5.02
N GLN A 342 -14.07 -19.73 -4.88
CA GLN A 342 -13.58 -21.12 -4.94
C GLN A 342 -14.17 -21.97 -3.81
N LEU A 343 -14.19 -21.45 -2.59
CA LEU A 343 -14.83 -22.12 -1.45
C LEU A 343 -16.33 -22.35 -1.71
N LYS A 344 -17.02 -21.37 -2.28
CA LYS A 344 -18.44 -21.47 -2.65
C LYS A 344 -18.68 -22.53 -3.72
N LEU A 345 -17.86 -22.58 -4.77
CA LEU A 345 -17.98 -23.61 -5.81
C LEU A 345 -17.72 -25.01 -5.27
N ASN A 346 -16.69 -25.19 -4.46
CA ASN A 346 -16.39 -26.46 -3.79
C ASN A 346 -17.55 -26.90 -2.89
N PHE A 347 -18.14 -25.95 -2.13
CA PHE A 347 -19.32 -26.21 -1.32
C PHE A 347 -20.49 -26.75 -2.15
N VAL A 348 -20.84 -26.10 -3.26
CA VAL A 348 -21.95 -26.54 -4.14
C VAL A 348 -21.67 -27.93 -4.73
N ALA A 349 -20.43 -28.19 -5.16
CA ALA A 349 -20.04 -29.48 -5.73
C ALA A 349 -20.17 -30.60 -4.70
N ILE A 350 -19.65 -30.44 -3.47
CA ILE A 350 -19.71 -31.42 -2.40
C ILE A 350 -21.16 -31.64 -1.96
N ALA A 351 -21.94 -30.57 -1.73
CA ALA A 351 -23.34 -30.66 -1.35
C ALA A 351 -24.17 -31.45 -2.39
N SER A 352 -23.94 -31.18 -3.68
CA SER A 352 -24.62 -31.89 -4.79
C SER A 352 -24.27 -33.37 -4.81
N HIS A 353 -23.00 -33.74 -4.57
CA HIS A 353 -22.56 -35.13 -4.50
C HIS A 353 -23.19 -35.86 -3.31
N GLU A 354 -23.16 -35.24 -2.11
CA GLU A 354 -23.70 -35.83 -0.89
C GLU A 354 -25.22 -35.98 -0.90
N LEU A 355 -25.94 -35.16 -1.63
CA LEU A 355 -27.40 -35.31 -1.84
C LEU A 355 -27.74 -36.33 -2.92
N ARG A 356 -26.92 -36.45 -3.98
CA ARG A 356 -27.17 -37.39 -5.09
C ARG A 356 -27.14 -38.85 -4.64
N THR A 357 -26.16 -39.21 -3.78
CA THR A 357 -25.97 -40.58 -3.33
C THR A 357 -27.22 -41.17 -2.63
N PRO A 358 -27.74 -40.55 -1.54
CA PRO A 358 -28.95 -41.05 -0.89
C PRO A 358 -30.18 -40.99 -1.81
N ALA A 359 -30.31 -39.95 -2.65
CA ALA A 359 -31.42 -39.85 -3.61
C ALA A 359 -31.41 -41.02 -4.61
N THR A 360 -30.22 -41.40 -5.12
CA THR A 360 -30.10 -42.56 -6.02
C THR A 360 -30.44 -43.86 -5.31
N SER A 361 -30.02 -44.04 -4.06
CA SER A 361 -30.35 -45.25 -3.27
C SER A 361 -31.85 -45.34 -2.98
N ILE A 362 -32.50 -44.23 -2.61
CA ILE A 362 -33.96 -44.17 -2.41
C ILE A 362 -34.69 -44.56 -3.72
N TYR A 363 -34.29 -43.93 -4.84
CA TYR A 363 -34.88 -44.18 -6.14
C TYR A 363 -34.73 -45.66 -6.54
N GLY A 364 -33.53 -46.24 -6.38
CA GLY A 364 -33.25 -47.64 -6.68
C GLY A 364 -34.09 -48.61 -5.85
N ALA A 365 -34.19 -48.40 -4.54
CA ALA A 365 -35.01 -49.20 -3.63
C ALA A 365 -36.51 -49.16 -4.02
N LEU A 366 -37.03 -47.94 -4.21
CA LEU A 366 -38.43 -47.75 -4.61
C LEU A 366 -38.72 -48.32 -6.00
N MET A 367 -37.81 -48.15 -6.97
CA MET A 367 -37.95 -48.69 -8.31
C MET A 367 -37.99 -50.23 -8.30
N THR A 368 -37.14 -50.87 -7.47
CA THR A 368 -37.15 -52.33 -7.29
C THR A 368 -38.45 -52.79 -6.67
N LEU A 369 -38.95 -52.11 -5.64
CA LEU A 369 -40.25 -52.43 -5.01
C LEU A 369 -41.42 -52.30 -5.98
N VAL A 370 -41.41 -51.35 -6.91
CA VAL A 370 -42.46 -51.13 -7.89
C VAL A 370 -42.39 -52.14 -9.03
N GLN A 371 -41.18 -52.49 -9.49
CA GLN A 371 -41.01 -53.37 -10.67
C GLN A 371 -41.01 -54.84 -10.32
N ARG A 372 -40.68 -55.24 -9.10
CA ARG A 372 -40.60 -56.64 -8.69
C ARG A 372 -41.65 -56.92 -7.62
N LEU A 373 -42.80 -57.33 -8.07
CA LEU A 373 -43.92 -57.72 -7.19
C LEU A 373 -43.76 -59.13 -6.56
N ASP A 374 -42.79 -59.89 -7.05
CA ASP A 374 -42.44 -61.26 -6.65
C ASP A 374 -41.34 -61.31 -5.54
N LEU A 375 -40.99 -60.20 -4.94
CA LEU A 375 -39.97 -60.14 -3.87
C LEU A 375 -40.44 -60.85 -2.59
N PRO A 376 -39.54 -61.58 -1.90
CA PRO A 376 -39.80 -62.06 -0.55
C PRO A 376 -40.11 -60.89 0.41
N GLU A 377 -40.97 -61.15 1.41
CA GLU A 377 -41.42 -60.13 2.36
C GLU A 377 -40.20 -59.49 3.10
N GLU A 378 -39.22 -60.31 3.48
CA GLU A 378 -37.97 -59.85 4.16
C GLU A 378 -37.19 -58.84 3.27
N THR A 379 -37.02 -59.18 1.97
CA THR A 379 -36.33 -58.27 1.04
C THR A 379 -37.13 -56.98 0.79
N ARG A 380 -38.47 -57.07 0.83
CA ARG A 380 -39.34 -55.92 0.70
C ARG A 380 -39.19 -54.98 1.90
N GLU A 381 -39.20 -55.54 3.11
CA GLU A 381 -38.97 -54.80 4.36
C GLU A 381 -37.57 -54.14 4.39
N GLU A 382 -36.52 -54.87 3.96
CA GLU A 382 -35.16 -54.33 3.85
C GLU A 382 -35.10 -53.12 2.89
N LEU A 383 -35.72 -53.19 1.74
CA LEU A 383 -35.75 -52.08 0.76
C LEU A 383 -36.54 -50.89 1.27
N VAL A 384 -37.64 -51.11 2.00
CA VAL A 384 -38.40 -50.02 2.64
C VAL A 384 -37.56 -49.36 3.72
N MET A 385 -36.88 -50.17 4.56
CA MET A 385 -35.98 -49.63 5.60
C MET A 385 -34.80 -48.86 5.02
N LEU A 386 -34.20 -49.39 3.94
CA LEU A 386 -33.12 -48.66 3.22
C LEU A 386 -33.61 -47.32 2.69
N ALA A 387 -34.79 -47.28 2.04
CA ALA A 387 -35.34 -46.04 1.54
C ALA A 387 -35.64 -45.03 2.65
N TYR A 388 -36.17 -45.49 3.79
CA TYR A 388 -36.43 -44.67 4.97
C TYR A 388 -35.13 -44.10 5.55
N GLU A 389 -34.11 -44.93 5.78
CA GLU A 389 -32.83 -44.52 6.33
C GLU A 389 -32.11 -43.47 5.43
N GLN A 390 -32.12 -43.71 4.11
CA GLN A 390 -31.52 -42.76 3.17
C GLN A 390 -32.32 -41.44 3.08
N SER A 391 -33.65 -41.49 3.21
CA SER A 391 -34.50 -40.29 3.27
C SER A 391 -34.21 -39.48 4.53
N ASP A 392 -34.08 -40.11 5.68
CA ASP A 392 -33.74 -39.45 6.93
C ASP A 392 -32.30 -38.85 6.90
N ARG A 393 -31.37 -39.58 6.28
CA ARG A 393 -30.01 -39.05 6.02
C ARG A 393 -30.05 -37.80 5.15
N MET A 394 -30.84 -37.79 4.06
CA MET A 394 -30.99 -36.65 3.16
C MET A 394 -31.62 -35.45 3.87
N ARG A 395 -32.66 -35.69 4.70
CA ARG A 395 -33.27 -34.63 5.54
C ARG A 395 -32.23 -33.96 6.44
N ARG A 396 -31.41 -34.74 7.16
CA ARG A 396 -30.34 -34.23 8.03
C ARG A 396 -29.30 -33.43 7.25
N LEU A 397 -28.90 -33.86 6.05
CA LEU A 397 -27.98 -33.14 5.20
C LEU A 397 -28.55 -31.78 4.77
N ILE A 398 -29.83 -31.73 4.39
CA ILE A 398 -30.51 -30.48 4.02
C ILE A 398 -30.54 -29.50 5.23
N GLU A 399 -30.88 -30.01 6.42
CA GLU A 399 -30.86 -29.19 7.64
C GLU A 399 -29.47 -28.63 7.93
N GLN A 400 -28.40 -29.43 7.80
CA GLN A 400 -27.01 -28.98 7.95
C GLN A 400 -26.59 -27.90 6.94
N LEU A 401 -27.03 -28.04 5.68
CA LEU A 401 -26.78 -27.06 4.62
C LEU A 401 -27.54 -25.75 4.88
N LEU A 402 -28.75 -25.80 5.38
CA LEU A 402 -29.54 -24.63 5.77
C LEU A 402 -28.91 -23.93 6.98
N ASP A 403 -28.44 -24.68 7.98
CA ASP A 403 -27.72 -24.13 9.13
C ASP A 403 -26.45 -23.41 8.67
N LEU A 404 -25.67 -24.01 7.77
CA LEU A 404 -24.46 -23.40 7.22
C LEU A 404 -24.76 -22.10 6.44
N SER A 405 -25.81 -22.08 5.63
CA SER A 405 -26.25 -20.89 4.91
C SER A 405 -26.66 -19.74 5.85
N ARG A 406 -27.28 -20.05 6.99
CA ARG A 406 -27.62 -19.08 8.03
C ARG A 406 -26.38 -18.55 8.75
N LEU A 407 -25.37 -19.39 8.94
CA LEU A 407 -24.08 -19.01 9.50
C LEU A 407 -23.34 -18.01 8.61
N ASP A 408 -23.26 -18.29 7.31
CA ASP A 408 -22.57 -17.42 6.34
C ASP A 408 -23.22 -16.02 6.23
N SER A 409 -24.55 -15.95 6.39
CA SER A 409 -25.29 -14.68 6.37
C SER A 409 -25.23 -13.89 7.70
N ARG A 410 -24.51 -14.35 8.72
CA ARG A 410 -24.54 -13.82 10.10
C ARG A 410 -25.98 -13.68 10.66
N ALA A 411 -26.91 -14.50 10.16
CA ALA A 411 -28.32 -14.41 10.49
C ALA A 411 -28.71 -15.22 11.74
N ILE A 412 -27.75 -15.81 12.46
CA ILE A 412 -28.04 -16.49 13.72
C ILE A 412 -28.41 -15.44 14.77
N ARG A 413 -29.69 -15.43 15.11
CA ARG A 413 -30.19 -14.66 16.27
C ARG A 413 -30.17 -15.58 17.48
N VAL A 414 -29.26 -15.34 18.40
CA VAL A 414 -29.20 -16.01 19.67
C VAL A 414 -30.14 -15.29 20.65
N ALA A 415 -31.04 -16.04 21.28
CA ALA A 415 -31.99 -15.55 22.26
C ALA A 415 -31.72 -16.20 23.65
N PRO A 416 -30.70 -15.71 24.39
CA PRO A 416 -30.34 -16.30 25.66
C PRO A 416 -31.45 -16.08 26.69
N ARG A 417 -31.75 -17.11 27.46
CA ARG A 417 -32.72 -17.06 28.57
C ARG A 417 -32.27 -17.95 29.73
N PRO A 418 -32.73 -17.68 30.94
CA PRO A 418 -32.48 -18.57 32.06
C PRO A 418 -33.08 -19.96 31.80
N ILE A 419 -32.28 -21.01 31.94
CA ILE A 419 -32.67 -22.41 31.78
C ILE A 419 -32.10 -23.28 32.91
N VAL A 420 -32.79 -24.35 33.24
CA VAL A 420 -32.28 -25.42 34.08
C VAL A 420 -31.57 -26.42 33.17
N LEU A 421 -30.25 -26.41 33.22
CA LEU A 421 -29.40 -27.10 32.24
C LEU A 421 -29.60 -28.62 32.23
N SER A 422 -29.78 -29.25 33.39
CA SER A 422 -30.01 -30.69 33.49
C SER A 422 -31.27 -31.14 32.72
N SER A 423 -32.34 -30.37 32.80
CA SER A 423 -33.58 -30.65 32.04
C SER A 423 -33.37 -30.53 30.54
N VAL A 424 -32.69 -29.48 30.10
CA VAL A 424 -32.42 -29.25 28.67
C VAL A 424 -31.52 -30.32 28.10
N LEU A 425 -30.38 -30.61 28.76
CA LEU A 425 -29.44 -31.65 28.29
C LEU A 425 -30.02 -33.04 28.30
N GLY A 426 -30.85 -33.37 29.32
CA GLY A 426 -31.57 -34.64 29.38
C GLY A 426 -32.58 -34.79 28.20
N GLY A 427 -33.29 -33.73 27.89
CA GLY A 427 -34.17 -33.68 26.72
C GLY A 427 -33.42 -33.86 25.40
N ILE A 428 -32.23 -33.22 25.25
CA ILE A 428 -31.37 -33.35 24.07
C ILE A 428 -30.90 -34.80 23.88
N VAL A 429 -30.41 -35.46 24.92
CA VAL A 429 -29.95 -36.86 24.87
C VAL A 429 -31.07 -37.76 24.40
N THR A 430 -32.27 -37.64 24.99
CA THR A 430 -33.45 -38.45 24.62
C THR A 430 -33.89 -38.20 23.19
N GLY A 431 -33.87 -36.97 22.74
CA GLY A 431 -34.29 -36.58 21.36
C GLY A 431 -33.25 -36.92 20.30
N ALA A 432 -31.95 -36.73 20.58
CA ALA A 432 -30.87 -36.99 19.62
C ALA A 432 -30.56 -38.47 19.41
N LEU A 433 -30.76 -39.32 20.44
CA LEU A 433 -30.37 -40.72 20.43
C LEU A 433 -31.51 -41.64 20.95
N PRO A 434 -32.68 -41.69 20.33
CA PRO A 434 -33.83 -42.46 20.87
C PRO A 434 -33.59 -43.98 20.93
N GLN A 435 -32.69 -44.52 20.12
CA GLN A 435 -32.28 -45.94 20.10
C GLN A 435 -30.74 -46.10 20.15
N GLY A 436 -30.04 -45.05 20.59
CA GLY A 436 -28.57 -45.01 20.65
C GLY A 436 -28.01 -45.72 21.92
N PRO A 437 -26.68 -45.81 22.03
CA PRO A 437 -26.05 -46.32 23.23
C PRO A 437 -26.36 -45.39 24.42
N PRO A 438 -26.36 -45.97 25.65
CA PRO A 438 -26.60 -45.17 26.87
C PRO A 438 -25.53 -44.07 27.03
N VAL A 439 -25.99 -42.84 27.33
CA VAL A 439 -25.13 -41.69 27.61
C VAL A 439 -25.19 -41.41 29.11
N GLU A 440 -24.02 -41.38 29.74
CA GLU A 440 -23.90 -40.97 31.14
C GLU A 440 -24.03 -39.44 31.22
N VAL A 441 -25.06 -38.96 31.95
CA VAL A 441 -25.31 -37.51 32.10
C VAL A 441 -24.88 -37.10 33.52
N ASP A 442 -23.76 -36.34 33.59
CA ASP A 442 -23.22 -35.82 34.85
C ASP A 442 -23.40 -34.28 34.87
N VAL A 443 -24.58 -33.84 35.29
CA VAL A 443 -24.98 -32.45 35.36
C VAL A 443 -25.71 -32.17 36.67
N PRO A 444 -25.29 -31.14 37.44
CA PRO A 444 -26.00 -30.78 38.68
C PRO A 444 -27.49 -30.47 38.39
N ARG A 445 -28.38 -31.05 39.25
CA ARG A 445 -29.84 -30.97 38.99
C ARG A 445 -30.39 -29.57 38.94
N ASP A 446 -29.85 -28.67 39.74
CA ASP A 446 -30.34 -27.29 39.88
C ASP A 446 -29.41 -26.26 39.21
N LEU A 447 -28.57 -26.67 38.26
CA LEU A 447 -27.68 -25.78 37.57
C LEU A 447 -28.48 -24.85 36.61
N ALA A 448 -28.67 -23.62 37.06
CA ALA A 448 -29.29 -22.57 36.29
C ALA A 448 -28.22 -21.79 35.52
N VAL A 449 -28.42 -21.60 34.22
CA VAL A 449 -27.51 -20.85 33.32
C VAL A 449 -28.31 -19.99 32.35
N VAL A 450 -27.66 -18.95 31.81
CA VAL A 450 -28.26 -18.12 30.75
C VAL A 450 -27.72 -18.62 29.41
N ALA A 451 -28.57 -19.25 28.62
CA ALA A 451 -28.21 -19.77 27.29
C ALA A 451 -29.45 -19.84 26.37
N ASP A 452 -29.20 -19.89 25.07
CA ASP A 452 -30.25 -20.22 24.10
C ASP A 452 -30.39 -21.76 24.01
N PRO A 453 -31.52 -22.33 24.43
CA PRO A 453 -31.69 -23.78 24.43
C PRO A 453 -31.65 -24.40 23.03
N LEU A 454 -32.10 -23.70 21.98
CA LEU A 454 -32.09 -24.20 20.61
C LEU A 454 -30.67 -24.26 20.04
N VAL A 455 -29.87 -23.23 20.31
CA VAL A 455 -28.45 -23.20 19.90
C VAL A 455 -27.65 -24.24 20.67
N LEU A 456 -27.90 -24.39 21.99
CA LEU A 456 -27.27 -25.42 22.81
C LEU A 456 -27.64 -26.82 22.31
N GLU A 457 -28.93 -27.05 21.95
CA GLU A 457 -29.38 -28.31 21.37
C GLU A 457 -28.62 -28.64 20.08
N ARG A 458 -28.42 -27.67 19.18
CA ARG A 458 -27.66 -27.87 17.92
C ARG A 458 -26.22 -28.27 18.19
N VAL A 459 -25.53 -27.60 19.12
CA VAL A 459 -24.15 -27.93 19.47
C VAL A 459 -24.07 -29.33 20.08
N VAL A 460 -24.83 -29.59 21.14
CA VAL A 460 -24.75 -30.86 21.89
C VAL A 460 -25.19 -32.04 21.01
N THR A 461 -26.22 -31.91 20.18
CA THR A 461 -26.66 -32.96 19.24
C THR A 461 -25.52 -33.28 18.24
N ASN A 462 -24.85 -32.29 17.69
CA ASN A 462 -23.70 -32.53 16.80
C ASN A 462 -22.57 -33.27 17.51
N LEU A 463 -22.27 -32.93 18.76
CA LEU A 463 -21.21 -33.60 19.54
C LEU A 463 -21.60 -35.02 19.89
N LEU A 464 -22.84 -35.26 20.36
CA LEU A 464 -23.33 -36.61 20.69
C LEU A 464 -23.38 -37.53 19.48
N THR A 465 -23.89 -37.05 18.36
CA THR A 465 -23.92 -37.83 17.09
C THR A 465 -22.52 -38.15 16.60
N ASN A 466 -21.55 -37.23 16.81
CA ASN A 466 -20.15 -37.46 16.49
C ASN A 466 -19.53 -38.54 17.40
N ALA A 467 -19.79 -38.49 18.71
CA ALA A 467 -19.34 -39.49 19.68
C ALA A 467 -19.89 -40.90 19.37
N VAL A 468 -21.17 -41.00 18.96
CA VAL A 468 -21.77 -42.29 18.58
C VAL A 468 -21.19 -42.84 17.28
N ARG A 469 -20.87 -41.97 16.31
CA ARG A 469 -20.40 -42.40 14.99
C ARG A 469 -18.91 -42.73 14.93
N HIS A 470 -18.10 -41.96 15.63
CA HIS A 470 -16.63 -41.99 15.50
C HIS A 470 -15.95 -42.45 16.78
N GLY A 471 -16.65 -42.33 17.94
CA GLY A 471 -16.18 -42.77 19.25
C GLY A 471 -16.61 -44.20 19.59
N ALA A 472 -16.55 -44.51 20.88
CA ALA A 472 -17.04 -45.78 21.45
C ALA A 472 -17.63 -45.51 22.85
N PRO A 473 -18.58 -46.35 23.32
CA PRO A 473 -19.06 -46.29 24.69
C PRO A 473 -17.97 -46.61 25.70
N PRO A 474 -18.04 -46.04 26.95
CA PRO A 474 -19.11 -45.18 27.43
C PRO A 474 -19.02 -43.75 26.86
N ILE A 475 -20.18 -43.15 26.56
CA ILE A 475 -20.28 -41.76 26.18
C ILE A 475 -20.75 -40.96 27.40
N ARG A 476 -20.02 -39.91 27.76
CA ARG A 476 -20.35 -39.08 28.93
C ARG A 476 -20.63 -37.62 28.47
N LEU A 477 -21.76 -37.10 28.95
CA LEU A 477 -22.14 -35.69 28.81
C LEU A 477 -22.05 -35.05 30.20
N SER A 478 -21.13 -34.13 30.40
CA SER A 478 -20.99 -33.41 31.66
C SER A 478 -21.09 -31.90 31.50
N ALA A 479 -21.58 -31.22 32.54
CA ALA A 479 -21.64 -29.75 32.53
C ALA A 479 -21.36 -29.16 33.89
N ILE A 480 -20.56 -28.09 33.91
CA ILE A 480 -20.24 -27.33 35.12
C ILE A 480 -20.22 -25.82 34.80
N CYS A 481 -20.51 -25.00 35.81
CA CYS A 481 -20.28 -23.57 35.74
C CYS A 481 -19.06 -23.24 36.61
N LYS A 482 -18.00 -22.72 36.00
CA LYS A 482 -16.75 -22.34 36.67
C LYS A 482 -16.19 -21.07 36.07
N ASP A 483 -15.66 -20.18 36.91
CA ASP A 483 -15.00 -18.92 36.46
C ASP A 483 -15.89 -18.06 35.53
N SER A 484 -17.17 -17.90 35.92
CA SER A 484 -18.19 -17.21 35.12
C SER A 484 -18.34 -17.75 33.68
N SER A 485 -18.11 -19.05 33.51
CA SER A 485 -18.28 -19.73 32.22
C SER A 485 -19.00 -21.06 32.39
N LEU A 486 -19.97 -21.30 31.51
CA LEU A 486 -20.59 -22.62 31.35
C LEU A 486 -19.65 -23.48 30.51
N ARG A 487 -19.31 -24.66 31.03
CA ARG A 487 -18.55 -25.69 30.31
C ARG A 487 -19.41 -26.90 30.11
N VAL A 488 -19.64 -27.31 28.88
CA VAL A 488 -20.34 -28.54 28.50
C VAL A 488 -19.37 -29.43 27.76
N SER A 489 -19.16 -30.64 28.22
CA SER A 489 -18.24 -31.60 27.58
C SER A 489 -18.96 -32.89 27.18
N VAL A 490 -18.61 -33.36 25.99
CA VAL A 490 -18.97 -34.70 25.49
C VAL A 490 -17.68 -35.50 25.33
N GLU A 491 -17.62 -36.64 26.02
CA GLU A 491 -16.47 -37.55 26.00
C GLU A 491 -16.89 -38.91 25.47
N ASP A 492 -16.02 -39.56 24.70
CA ASP A 492 -16.16 -40.93 24.24
C ASP A 492 -14.90 -41.75 24.58
N ALA A 493 -15.01 -43.08 24.53
CA ALA A 493 -13.91 -43.99 24.78
C ALA A 493 -13.33 -44.61 23.48
N GLY A 494 -13.47 -43.93 22.36
CA GLY A 494 -12.97 -44.38 21.07
C GLY A 494 -11.45 -44.25 20.90
N ARG A 495 -11.00 -44.23 19.65
CA ARG A 495 -9.57 -44.11 19.30
C ARG A 495 -9.05 -42.65 19.33
N GLY A 496 -9.94 -41.68 19.60
CA GLY A 496 -9.61 -40.27 19.51
C GLY A 496 -9.50 -39.78 18.06
N VAL A 497 -9.02 -38.56 17.88
CA VAL A 497 -8.87 -37.92 16.57
C VAL A 497 -7.47 -38.17 16.00
N PRO A 498 -7.33 -38.64 14.75
CA PRO A 498 -6.04 -38.79 14.06
C PRO A 498 -5.23 -37.49 14.08
N VAL A 499 -3.89 -37.60 14.21
CA VAL A 499 -2.98 -36.44 14.37
C VAL A 499 -3.07 -35.48 13.19
N ASP A 500 -3.15 -36.00 11.98
CA ASP A 500 -3.27 -35.27 10.70
C ASP A 500 -4.57 -34.46 10.56
N LEU A 501 -5.60 -34.79 11.35
CA LEU A 501 -6.89 -34.11 11.31
C LEU A 501 -7.08 -33.07 12.42
N LYS A 502 -6.21 -33.04 13.45
CA LYS A 502 -6.42 -32.19 14.64
C LYS A 502 -6.50 -30.70 14.30
N ASP A 503 -5.61 -30.21 13.44
CA ASP A 503 -5.55 -28.79 13.06
C ASP A 503 -6.73 -28.36 12.18
N ARG A 504 -7.33 -29.30 11.47
CA ARG A 504 -8.43 -29.08 10.53
C ARG A 504 -9.77 -29.65 10.98
N LEU A 505 -9.84 -30.10 12.24
CA LEU A 505 -11.00 -30.81 12.77
C LEU A 505 -12.32 -30.05 12.69
N PHE A 506 -12.24 -28.73 12.80
CA PHE A 506 -13.38 -27.81 12.73
C PHE A 506 -13.59 -27.18 11.35
N ASP A 507 -12.73 -27.53 10.36
CA ASP A 507 -12.90 -27.05 9.00
C ASP A 507 -14.07 -27.75 8.33
N ARG A 508 -14.73 -27.03 7.43
CA ARG A 508 -15.88 -27.56 6.66
C ARG A 508 -15.42 -28.73 5.79
N PHE A 509 -16.21 -29.81 5.77
CA PHE A 509 -15.98 -31.02 4.99
C PHE A 509 -14.74 -31.83 5.36
N THR A 510 -14.15 -31.60 6.52
CA THR A 510 -13.05 -32.42 7.03
C THR A 510 -13.56 -33.81 7.39
N ARG A 511 -12.91 -34.86 6.85
CA ARG A 511 -13.22 -36.29 7.08
C ARG A 511 -11.96 -37.09 7.32
N ALA A 512 -12.05 -38.16 8.12
CA ALA A 512 -11.08 -39.24 8.06
C ALA A 512 -11.33 -40.10 6.80
N GLU A 513 -10.28 -40.63 6.17
CA GLU A 513 -10.31 -41.30 4.85
C GLU A 513 -11.34 -42.42 4.67
N ALA A 514 -11.98 -42.90 5.71
CA ALA A 514 -13.03 -43.96 5.67
C ALA A 514 -14.35 -43.53 6.34
N GLY A 515 -14.56 -42.23 6.60
CA GLY A 515 -15.65 -41.78 7.48
C GLY A 515 -16.99 -41.61 6.79
N ILE A 516 -18.06 -42.19 7.41
CA ILE A 516 -19.45 -41.96 7.11
C ILE A 516 -19.87 -40.62 7.72
N GLY A 517 -20.06 -39.56 6.93
CA GLY A 517 -20.52 -38.27 7.46
C GLY A 517 -20.31 -37.11 6.47
N SER A 518 -21.00 -36.00 6.67
CA SER A 518 -20.89 -34.81 5.81
C SER A 518 -19.62 -33.97 6.06
N GLY A 519 -18.94 -34.20 7.19
CA GLY A 519 -17.83 -33.33 7.65
C GLY A 519 -18.26 -31.89 8.01
N LEU A 520 -19.56 -31.65 8.21
CA LEU A 520 -20.12 -30.34 8.56
C LEU A 520 -20.45 -30.19 10.05
N GLY A 521 -20.69 -31.29 10.77
CA GLY A 521 -21.22 -31.24 12.14
C GLY A 521 -20.37 -30.45 13.11
N LEU A 522 -19.04 -30.66 13.14
CA LEU A 522 -18.13 -29.93 14.05
C LEU A 522 -17.95 -28.47 13.63
N ALA A 523 -17.90 -28.16 12.34
CA ALA A 523 -17.86 -26.79 11.81
C ALA A 523 -19.12 -26.00 12.23
N ILE A 524 -20.30 -26.64 12.11
CA ILE A 524 -21.58 -26.05 12.53
C ILE A 524 -21.60 -25.86 14.05
N ALA A 525 -21.18 -26.87 14.82
CA ALA A 525 -21.13 -26.78 16.29
C ALA A 525 -20.21 -25.62 16.76
N ARG A 526 -19.03 -25.47 16.16
CA ARG A 526 -18.12 -24.36 16.47
C ARG A 526 -18.73 -23.00 16.15
N ALA A 527 -19.38 -22.87 15.00
CA ALA A 527 -20.01 -21.61 14.59
C ALA A 527 -21.19 -21.23 15.50
N TYR A 528 -21.99 -22.19 15.95
CA TYR A 528 -23.03 -21.94 16.95
C TYR A 528 -22.44 -21.59 18.33
N ALA A 529 -21.32 -22.21 18.74
CA ALA A 529 -20.59 -21.81 19.94
C ALA A 529 -20.14 -20.35 19.88
N GLN A 530 -19.55 -19.95 18.77
CA GLN A 530 -19.11 -18.56 18.52
C GLN A 530 -20.28 -17.56 18.50
N ALA A 531 -21.42 -17.96 17.94
CA ALA A 531 -22.63 -17.13 17.94
C ALA A 531 -23.14 -16.85 19.36
N MET A 532 -22.90 -17.77 20.32
CA MET A 532 -23.19 -17.58 21.75
C MET A 532 -22.09 -16.80 22.50
N GLY A 533 -21.08 -16.28 21.81
CA GLY A 533 -19.92 -15.62 22.43
C GLY A 533 -18.95 -16.61 23.12
N GLY A 534 -19.10 -17.91 22.83
CA GLY A 534 -18.29 -18.98 23.37
C GLY A 534 -17.34 -19.60 22.34
N GLU A 535 -16.70 -20.69 22.73
CA GLU A 535 -15.79 -21.45 21.88
C GLU A 535 -15.88 -22.95 22.09
N LEU A 536 -15.58 -23.73 21.03
CA LEU A 536 -15.57 -25.18 21.04
C LEU A 536 -14.15 -25.71 20.88
N PHE A 537 -13.70 -26.51 21.84
CA PHE A 537 -12.36 -27.09 21.86
C PHE A 537 -12.39 -28.61 21.72
N TYR A 538 -11.34 -29.14 21.12
CA TYR A 538 -10.99 -30.55 21.20
C TYR A 538 -9.90 -30.74 22.23
N ARG A 539 -10.03 -31.77 23.05
CA ARG A 539 -9.00 -32.24 23.97
C ARG A 539 -8.81 -33.74 23.83
N GLU A 540 -7.59 -34.21 23.99
CA GLU A 540 -7.34 -35.65 24.03
C GLU A 540 -7.99 -36.26 25.26
N GLY A 541 -8.84 -37.26 25.03
CA GLY A 541 -9.36 -38.12 26.09
C GLY A 541 -8.37 -39.24 26.43
N SER A 542 -8.51 -39.87 27.59
CA SER A 542 -7.70 -41.03 27.95
C SER A 542 -8.62 -42.13 28.51
N PRO A 543 -9.15 -43.04 27.70
CA PRO A 543 -9.11 -43.14 26.22
C PRO A 543 -10.15 -42.24 25.54
N GLY A 544 -9.98 -41.98 24.20
CA GLY A 544 -10.99 -41.38 23.33
C GLY A 544 -10.83 -39.92 23.02
N ALA A 545 -11.94 -39.26 22.69
CA ALA A 545 -12.01 -37.84 22.39
C ALA A 545 -12.89 -37.09 23.37
N ARG A 546 -12.52 -35.85 23.69
CA ARG A 546 -13.31 -34.93 24.48
C ARG A 546 -13.52 -33.63 23.74
N PHE A 547 -14.78 -33.26 23.52
CA PHE A 547 -15.18 -31.97 22.96
C PHE A 547 -15.76 -31.11 24.09
N GLU A 548 -15.26 -29.88 24.24
CA GLU A 548 -15.61 -28.96 25.31
C GLU A 548 -16.13 -27.64 24.75
N LEU A 549 -17.41 -27.34 24.97
CA LEU A 549 -18.03 -26.06 24.72
C LEU A 549 -17.85 -25.17 25.94
N ILE A 550 -17.32 -23.98 25.76
CA ILE A 550 -17.17 -22.96 26.81
C ILE A 550 -17.97 -21.73 26.39
N VAL A 551 -18.96 -21.33 27.21
CA VAL A 551 -19.80 -20.15 26.96
C VAL A 551 -19.70 -19.21 28.18
N PRO A 552 -19.30 -17.94 27.99
CA PRO A 552 -19.30 -16.96 29.07
C PRO A 552 -20.70 -16.82 29.68
N GLN A 553 -20.75 -16.69 31.00
CA GLN A 553 -21.98 -16.37 31.72
C GLN A 553 -21.83 -14.96 32.28
N GLU A 554 -22.74 -14.05 31.90
CA GLU A 554 -22.81 -12.77 32.55
C GLU A 554 -23.16 -12.97 34.03
N PRO A 555 -22.53 -12.20 34.96
CA PRO A 555 -22.92 -12.26 36.36
C PRO A 555 -24.41 -11.92 36.43
N THR A 556 -25.22 -12.88 36.84
CA THR A 556 -26.61 -12.61 37.20
C THR A 556 -26.58 -11.71 38.42
N ASP A 557 -26.82 -10.42 38.24
CA ASP A 557 -27.18 -9.53 39.34
C ASP A 557 -28.40 -10.12 40.05
N ARG A 558 -28.17 -10.61 41.26
CA ARG A 558 -29.21 -11.07 42.20
C ARG A 558 -29.80 -9.88 42.90
#